data_4cb8adcd423f0513d8ee2a1711d9bc68
#
_entry.id   4cb8adcd423f0513d8ee2a1711d9bc68
#
_cell.length_a   1.000
_cell.length_b   1.000
_cell.length_c   1.000
_cell.angle_alpha   90.00
_cell.angle_beta   90.00
_cell.angle_gamma   90.00
#
_symmetry.space_group_name_H-M   'P 1'
#
loop_
_entity.id
_entity.type
_entity.pdbx_description
1 polymer ?
#
loop_
_entity_poly.entity_id
_entity_poly.type
_entity_poly.pdbx_seq_one_letter_code
_entity_poly.pdbx_strand_id
1 'polypeptide(L)'
;MKKIGLNKGDTLYLNDLGNGELIVGSSDVKKEKQNQYSIDFPLNSDCEDKIQREIFHAYINNFKIIKISGPGVRNNALKIRDFIQGLSGLEIFKQTPNEIVAHDLLDVSEISLSQMMRRIDIICRSMMRDTIDSIIDKKEDYNNIYKRDDDLNRLVYLSYKLIKNAFNNPSFAKKMDVTPTDLTDYKVVAQNLERLADQCKRISRDLSRAELNKKDKRLLKELYLTIEQDYLRVIKAYYNKDREMAHKVIDSVYSIVDRFDSLIPKVSSHNSILIIEKLRISEVCIRQIGRVILKIA
;
A
#
# COMPACT_ATOMS: atom_id res chain seq x y z
N MET A 1 -26.36 19.81 -26.48
CA MET A 1 -27.33 18.91 -25.89
C MET A 1 -27.50 17.61 -26.65
N LYS A 2 -27.64 17.56 -27.99
CA LYS A 2 -27.76 16.28 -28.73
C LYS A 2 -26.59 15.28 -28.56
N LYS A 3 -25.37 15.72 -28.26
CA LYS A 3 -24.19 14.85 -28.07
C LYS A 3 -24.18 14.07 -26.75
N ILE A 4 -25.00 14.45 -25.75
CA ILE A 4 -25.06 13.83 -24.42
C ILE A 4 -26.40 13.15 -24.14
N GLY A 5 -27.24 12.98 -25.17
CA GLY A 5 -28.50 12.21 -25.09
C GLY A 5 -29.58 12.82 -24.18
N LEU A 6 -29.54 14.13 -23.94
CA LEU A 6 -30.49 14.83 -23.07
C LEU A 6 -31.73 15.31 -23.86
N ASN A 7 -32.90 15.05 -23.32
CA ASN A 7 -34.20 15.48 -23.83
C ASN A 7 -34.78 16.63 -23.00
N LYS A 8 -35.77 17.33 -23.58
CA LYS A 8 -36.49 18.38 -22.84
C LYS A 8 -37.33 17.72 -21.75
N GLY A 9 -37.09 18.13 -20.49
CA GLY A 9 -37.80 17.56 -19.33
C GLY A 9 -36.91 16.63 -18.48
N ASP A 10 -35.70 16.28 -18.94
CA ASP A 10 -34.77 15.49 -18.13
C ASP A 10 -34.25 16.29 -16.91
N THR A 11 -34.19 15.61 -15.78
CA THR A 11 -33.59 16.19 -14.57
C THR A 11 -32.06 16.21 -14.72
N LEU A 12 -31.47 17.38 -14.48
CA LEU A 12 -30.02 17.56 -14.52
C LEU A 12 -29.44 17.71 -13.11
N TYR A 13 -28.35 17.03 -12.87
CA TYR A 13 -27.53 17.21 -11.66
C TYR A 13 -26.36 18.13 -11.98
N LEU A 14 -26.20 19.18 -11.21
CA LEU A 14 -25.09 20.12 -11.30
C LEU A 14 -24.14 19.84 -10.15
N ASN A 15 -22.91 19.45 -10.47
CA ASN A 15 -21.83 19.33 -9.48
C ASN A 15 -20.87 20.50 -9.66
N ASP A 16 -20.82 21.39 -8.65
CA ASP A 16 -19.85 22.48 -8.55
C ASP A 16 -18.49 21.89 -8.12
N LEU A 17 -17.46 22.08 -8.95
CA LEU A 17 -16.09 21.65 -8.66
C LEU A 17 -15.36 22.61 -7.72
N GLY A 18 -15.94 23.74 -7.37
CA GLY A 18 -15.35 24.73 -6.47
C GLY A 18 -14.29 25.64 -7.09
N ASN A 19 -14.00 25.46 -8.38
CA ASN A 19 -13.07 26.28 -9.17
C ASN A 19 -13.79 27.14 -10.23
N GLY A 20 -15.11 27.28 -10.13
CA GLY A 20 -15.94 27.96 -11.13
C GLY A 20 -16.39 27.09 -12.28
N GLU A 21 -16.06 25.79 -12.29
CA GLU A 21 -16.50 24.80 -13.29
C GLU A 21 -17.66 23.97 -12.73
N LEU A 22 -18.66 23.71 -13.60
CA LEU A 22 -19.80 22.86 -13.28
C LEU A 22 -19.78 21.61 -14.15
N ILE A 23 -19.86 20.44 -13.51
CA ILE A 23 -20.16 19.20 -14.22
C ILE A 23 -21.67 19.04 -14.28
N VAL A 24 -22.21 18.94 -15.51
CA VAL A 24 -23.63 18.69 -15.76
C VAL A 24 -23.83 17.23 -16.12
N GLY A 25 -24.61 16.50 -15.35
CA GLY A 25 -24.97 15.11 -15.59
C GLY A 25 -26.49 14.90 -15.65
N SER A 26 -26.98 13.92 -16.42
CA SER A 26 -28.38 13.45 -16.33
C SER A 26 -28.52 12.45 -15.16
N SER A 27 -29.75 12.27 -14.64
CA SER A 27 -30.05 11.27 -13.61
C SER A 27 -29.67 9.84 -14.05
N ASP A 28 -29.64 9.57 -15.35
CA ASP A 28 -29.19 8.29 -15.93
C ASP A 28 -27.65 8.10 -15.92
N VAL A 29 -26.85 9.11 -15.63
CA VAL A 29 -25.40 8.96 -15.39
C VAL A 29 -25.12 8.23 -14.06
N LYS A 30 -26.10 8.17 -13.18
CA LYS A 30 -26.23 7.12 -12.16
C LYS A 30 -26.97 5.89 -12.71
N LYS A 31 -26.75 5.46 -13.95
CA LYS A 31 -26.82 4.03 -14.19
C LYS A 31 -25.88 3.45 -13.14
N GLU A 32 -26.47 2.76 -12.18
CA GLU A 32 -25.78 1.81 -11.33
C GLU A 32 -24.78 1.09 -12.23
N LYS A 33 -23.56 1.59 -12.33
CA LYS A 33 -22.43 0.78 -12.82
C LYS A 33 -22.63 -0.49 -12.08
N GLN A 34 -22.84 -1.59 -12.78
CA GLN A 34 -23.15 -2.89 -12.19
C GLN A 34 -22.34 -2.98 -10.92
N ASN A 35 -23.02 -2.87 -9.77
CA ASN A 35 -22.39 -2.77 -8.46
C ASN A 35 -21.69 -4.10 -8.13
N GLN A 36 -21.69 -5.00 -9.13
CA GLN A 36 -21.19 -6.36 -9.08
C GLN A 36 -20.08 -6.58 -10.11
N TYR A 37 -18.97 -7.16 -9.67
CA TYR A 37 -17.89 -7.67 -10.49
C TYR A 37 -17.90 -9.20 -10.43
N SER A 38 -17.88 -9.87 -11.59
CA SER A 38 -17.93 -11.33 -11.68
C SER A 38 -16.60 -11.87 -12.19
N ILE A 39 -16.07 -12.86 -11.48
CA ILE A 39 -14.82 -13.55 -11.77
C ILE A 39 -15.15 -15.01 -12.06
N ASP A 40 -14.77 -15.49 -13.22
CA ASP A 40 -14.88 -16.91 -13.56
C ASP A 40 -13.58 -17.63 -13.23
N PHE A 41 -13.68 -18.74 -12.47
CA PHE A 41 -12.52 -19.49 -11.96
C PHE A 41 -12.54 -20.94 -12.50
N PRO A 42 -11.86 -21.22 -13.61
CA PRO A 42 -11.80 -22.54 -14.22
C PRO A 42 -10.97 -23.53 -13.35
N LEU A 43 -11.21 -24.84 -13.55
CA LEU A 43 -10.61 -25.92 -12.75
C LEU A 43 -9.09 -26.03 -12.88
N ASN A 44 -8.54 -25.74 -14.06
CA ASN A 44 -7.13 -25.96 -14.43
C ASN A 44 -6.29 -24.67 -14.37
N SER A 45 -6.62 -23.75 -13.50
CA SER A 45 -5.85 -22.52 -13.42
C SER A 45 -4.72 -22.63 -12.37
N ASP A 46 -3.46 -22.63 -12.83
CA ASP A 46 -2.29 -22.20 -12.04
C ASP A 46 -2.40 -20.73 -11.61
N CYS A 47 -3.61 -20.20 -11.54
CA CYS A 47 -3.95 -18.79 -11.52
C CYS A 47 -4.45 -18.30 -10.15
N GLU A 48 -3.92 -18.84 -9.04
CA GLU A 48 -4.21 -18.29 -7.70
C GLU A 48 -3.94 -16.78 -7.65
N ASP A 49 -2.76 -16.38 -8.10
CA ASP A 49 -2.36 -14.97 -8.18
C ASP A 49 -3.29 -14.15 -9.10
N LYS A 50 -3.85 -14.76 -10.13
CA LYS A 50 -4.79 -14.07 -11.03
C LYS A 50 -6.09 -13.76 -10.29
N ILE A 51 -6.65 -14.71 -9.55
CA ILE A 51 -7.89 -14.51 -8.79
C ILE A 51 -7.70 -13.41 -7.72
N GLN A 52 -6.59 -13.45 -6.99
CA GLN A 52 -6.28 -12.39 -6.02
C GLN A 52 -6.19 -11.02 -6.69
N ARG A 53 -5.53 -10.93 -7.86
CA ARG A 53 -5.46 -9.67 -8.63
C ARG A 53 -6.82 -9.19 -9.12
N GLU A 54 -7.71 -10.10 -9.56
CA GLU A 54 -9.07 -9.75 -9.97
C GLU A 54 -9.95 -9.28 -8.79
N ILE A 55 -9.85 -9.96 -7.64
CA ILE A 55 -10.53 -9.53 -6.41
C ILE A 55 -10.02 -8.14 -5.99
N PHE A 56 -8.70 -7.95 -5.99
CA PHE A 56 -8.08 -6.67 -5.68
C PHE A 56 -8.50 -5.58 -6.67
N HIS A 57 -8.53 -5.88 -7.97
CA HIS A 57 -9.02 -4.97 -9.00
C HIS A 57 -10.45 -4.52 -8.69
N ALA A 58 -11.35 -5.46 -8.39
CA ALA A 58 -12.72 -5.15 -8.05
C ALA A 58 -12.84 -4.29 -6.79
N TYR A 59 -12.07 -4.64 -5.75
CA TYR A 59 -12.03 -3.92 -4.47
C TYR A 59 -11.61 -2.46 -4.62
N ILE A 60 -10.48 -2.18 -5.30
CA ILE A 60 -9.98 -0.80 -5.47
C ILE A 60 -10.86 0.03 -6.41
N ASN A 61 -11.64 -0.62 -7.29
CA ASN A 61 -12.60 0.05 -8.15
C ASN A 61 -13.99 0.26 -7.50
N ASN A 62 -14.11 -0.04 -6.19
CA ASN A 62 -15.32 0.19 -5.39
C ASN A 62 -16.56 -0.60 -5.88
N PHE A 63 -16.36 -1.80 -6.44
CA PHE A 63 -17.49 -2.70 -6.68
C PHE A 63 -18.05 -3.18 -5.34
N LYS A 64 -19.38 -3.06 -5.18
CA LYS A 64 -20.06 -3.42 -3.93
C LYS A 64 -20.26 -4.91 -3.75
N ILE A 65 -20.28 -5.66 -4.85
CA ILE A 65 -20.43 -7.11 -4.85
C ILE A 65 -19.34 -7.71 -5.72
N ILE A 66 -18.60 -8.66 -5.17
CA ILE A 66 -17.60 -9.44 -5.90
C ILE A 66 -18.06 -10.89 -5.89
N LYS A 67 -18.39 -11.41 -7.07
CA LYS A 67 -18.84 -12.77 -7.27
C LYS A 67 -17.73 -13.59 -7.94
N ILE A 68 -17.29 -14.65 -7.29
CA ILE A 68 -16.29 -15.59 -7.80
C ILE A 68 -17.02 -16.92 -8.03
N SER A 69 -17.03 -17.42 -9.25
CA SER A 69 -17.77 -18.64 -9.61
C SER A 69 -16.94 -19.55 -10.50
N GLY A 70 -17.18 -20.85 -10.38
CA GLY A 70 -16.54 -21.85 -11.21
C GLY A 70 -15.98 -23.04 -10.43
N PRO A 71 -15.59 -24.11 -11.12
CA PRO A 71 -15.15 -25.36 -10.49
C PRO A 71 -13.84 -25.21 -9.70
N GLY A 72 -13.01 -24.21 -10.00
CA GLY A 72 -11.77 -23.94 -9.30
C GLY A 72 -11.95 -23.40 -7.87
N VAL A 73 -13.15 -22.87 -7.54
CA VAL A 73 -13.46 -22.29 -6.22
C VAL A 73 -13.28 -23.31 -5.12
N ARG A 74 -13.77 -24.54 -5.31
CA ARG A 74 -13.75 -25.61 -4.27
C ARG A 74 -12.37 -25.86 -3.70
N ASN A 75 -11.36 -25.97 -4.56
CA ASN A 75 -9.98 -26.30 -4.16
C ASN A 75 -9.22 -25.09 -3.58
N ASN A 76 -9.69 -23.86 -3.84
CA ASN A 76 -9.03 -22.63 -3.47
C ASN A 76 -9.85 -21.77 -2.47
N ALA A 77 -10.96 -22.31 -1.96
CA ALA A 77 -11.88 -21.56 -1.12
C ALA A 77 -11.24 -20.92 0.13
N LEU A 78 -10.29 -21.62 0.79
CA LEU A 78 -9.57 -21.10 1.95
C LEU A 78 -8.70 -19.89 1.56
N LYS A 79 -7.91 -20.01 0.51
CA LYS A 79 -7.03 -18.94 0.04
C LYS A 79 -7.81 -17.71 -0.43
N ILE A 80 -8.91 -17.93 -1.15
CA ILE A 80 -9.82 -16.85 -1.56
C ILE A 80 -10.38 -16.13 -0.35
N ARG A 81 -10.84 -16.89 0.65
CA ARG A 81 -11.35 -16.34 1.91
C ARG A 81 -10.31 -15.53 2.65
N ASP A 82 -9.10 -16.07 2.84
CA ASP A 82 -8.02 -15.41 3.56
C ASP A 82 -7.64 -14.10 2.85
N PHE A 83 -7.60 -14.10 1.52
CA PHE A 83 -7.34 -12.88 0.76
C PHE A 83 -8.46 -11.84 0.92
N ILE A 84 -9.75 -12.26 0.85
CA ILE A 84 -10.91 -11.37 1.07
C ILE A 84 -10.86 -10.76 2.48
N GLN A 85 -10.56 -11.56 3.51
CA GLN A 85 -10.42 -11.09 4.89
C GLN A 85 -9.25 -10.11 5.08
N GLY A 86 -8.25 -10.18 4.22
CA GLY A 86 -7.16 -9.21 4.13
C GLY A 86 -7.57 -7.86 3.53
N LEU A 87 -8.80 -7.70 3.01
CA LEU A 87 -9.31 -6.48 2.41
C LEU A 87 -10.34 -5.81 3.34
N SER A 88 -10.05 -4.60 3.81
CA SER A 88 -10.87 -3.90 4.80
C SER A 88 -12.30 -3.68 4.31
N GLY A 89 -13.27 -4.15 5.08
CA GLY A 89 -14.69 -3.97 4.80
C GLY A 89 -15.28 -4.90 3.75
N LEU A 90 -14.49 -5.84 3.20
CA LEU A 90 -14.99 -6.84 2.28
C LEU A 90 -15.34 -8.11 3.07
N GLU A 91 -16.63 -8.48 3.09
CA GLU A 91 -17.14 -9.61 3.87
C GLU A 91 -17.78 -10.67 2.98
N ILE A 92 -17.55 -11.94 3.30
CA ILE A 92 -18.16 -13.06 2.57
C ILE A 92 -19.61 -13.20 3.00
N PHE A 93 -20.51 -13.00 2.05
CA PHE A 93 -21.95 -13.10 2.26
C PHE A 93 -22.53 -14.48 1.91
N LYS A 94 -21.92 -15.14 0.91
CA LYS A 94 -22.33 -16.47 0.47
C LYS A 94 -21.12 -17.30 0.08
N GLN A 95 -21.10 -18.56 0.51
CA GLN A 95 -20.08 -19.52 0.09
C GLN A 95 -20.73 -20.87 -0.21
N THR A 96 -20.45 -21.41 -1.39
CA THR A 96 -20.81 -22.76 -1.84
C THR A 96 -19.57 -23.43 -2.44
N PRO A 97 -19.60 -24.72 -2.77
CA PRO A 97 -18.46 -25.38 -3.41
C PRO A 97 -17.99 -24.75 -4.71
N ASN A 98 -18.87 -24.06 -5.45
CA ASN A 98 -18.57 -23.48 -6.75
C ASN A 98 -18.76 -21.97 -6.84
N GLU A 99 -19.04 -21.30 -5.70
CA GLU A 99 -19.30 -19.86 -5.70
C GLU A 99 -18.94 -19.24 -4.35
N ILE A 100 -18.27 -18.09 -4.40
CA ILE A 100 -18.09 -17.19 -3.26
C ILE A 100 -18.60 -15.82 -3.67
N VAL A 101 -19.44 -15.20 -2.84
CA VAL A 101 -19.92 -13.83 -3.01
C VAL A 101 -19.49 -13.00 -1.82
N ALA A 102 -18.76 -11.94 -2.07
CA ALA A 102 -18.32 -10.98 -1.07
C ALA A 102 -18.98 -9.62 -1.29
N HIS A 103 -19.35 -8.96 -0.20
CA HIS A 103 -19.94 -7.64 -0.18
C HIS A 103 -18.98 -6.64 0.47
N ASP A 104 -18.82 -5.49 -0.17
CA ASP A 104 -18.13 -4.34 0.40
C ASP A 104 -19.09 -3.53 1.27
N LEU A 105 -18.92 -3.66 2.58
CA LEU A 105 -19.76 -3.02 3.60
C LEU A 105 -19.18 -1.68 4.08
N LEU A 106 -17.99 -1.29 3.59
CA LEU A 106 -17.29 -0.12 4.10
C LEU A 106 -17.93 1.18 3.60
N ASP A 107 -18.28 2.05 4.53
CA ASP A 107 -18.50 3.46 4.24
C ASP A 107 -17.16 4.23 4.27
N VAL A 108 -16.68 4.55 3.09
CA VAL A 108 -15.40 5.25 2.93
C VAL A 108 -15.50 6.75 3.24
N SER A 109 -16.72 7.28 3.45
CA SER A 109 -16.95 8.73 3.59
C SER A 109 -16.40 9.32 4.88
N GLU A 110 -16.15 8.50 5.90
CA GLU A 110 -15.67 8.90 7.22
C GLU A 110 -14.16 8.67 7.40
N ILE A 111 -13.47 8.16 6.37
CA ILE A 111 -12.06 7.75 6.49
C ILE A 111 -11.14 8.86 5.99
N SER A 112 -10.22 9.32 6.85
CA SER A 112 -9.18 10.30 6.50
C SER A 112 -7.92 9.63 5.97
N LEU A 113 -7.48 10.04 4.76
CA LEU A 113 -6.20 9.58 4.18
C LEU A 113 -5.00 9.98 5.06
N SER A 114 -5.00 11.18 5.62
CA SER A 114 -3.90 11.64 6.46
C SER A 114 -3.75 10.81 7.74
N GLN A 115 -4.87 10.47 8.40
CA GLN A 115 -4.85 9.58 9.56
C GLN A 115 -4.41 8.17 9.20
N MET A 116 -4.82 7.66 8.04
CA MET A 116 -4.40 6.35 7.54
C MET A 116 -2.89 6.33 7.28
N MET A 117 -2.33 7.37 6.66
CA MET A 117 -0.88 7.48 6.45
C MET A 117 -0.10 7.46 7.77
N ARG A 118 -0.61 8.13 8.82
CA ARG A 118 0.00 8.07 10.15
C ARG A 118 -0.03 6.66 10.75
N ARG A 119 -1.11 5.90 10.55
CA ARG A 119 -1.20 4.51 11.02
C ARG A 119 -0.22 3.59 10.26
N ILE A 120 -0.11 3.74 8.95
CA ILE A 120 0.85 3.00 8.13
C ILE A 120 2.29 3.30 8.60
N ASP A 121 2.64 4.57 8.83
CA ASP A 121 3.93 4.99 9.36
C ASP A 121 4.23 4.36 10.75
N ILE A 122 3.27 4.37 11.67
CA ILE A 122 3.44 3.77 13.00
C ILE A 122 3.77 2.28 12.90
N ILE A 123 3.06 1.53 12.05
CA ILE A 123 3.32 0.11 11.84
C ILE A 123 4.69 -0.09 11.20
N CYS A 124 5.02 0.68 10.17
CA CYS A 124 6.32 0.61 9.51
C CYS A 124 7.49 0.85 10.48
N ARG A 125 7.40 1.88 11.34
CA ARG A 125 8.39 2.15 12.41
C ARG A 125 8.52 0.99 13.39
N SER A 126 7.40 0.41 13.80
CA SER A 126 7.41 -0.75 14.69
C SER A 126 8.12 -1.93 14.03
N MET A 127 7.83 -2.22 12.75
CA MET A 127 8.51 -3.29 12.00
C MET A 127 10.00 -3.02 11.85
N MET A 128 10.40 -1.78 11.59
CA MET A 128 11.81 -1.40 11.51
C MET A 128 12.52 -1.64 12.85
N ARG A 129 11.89 -1.28 13.98
CA ARG A 129 12.45 -1.49 15.31
C ARG A 129 12.64 -2.98 15.61
N ASP A 130 11.62 -3.79 15.38
CA ASP A 130 11.70 -5.23 15.65
C ASP A 130 12.73 -5.91 14.73
N THR A 131 12.89 -5.42 13.50
CA THR A 131 13.89 -5.95 12.57
C THR A 131 15.32 -5.70 13.09
N ILE A 132 15.60 -4.51 13.67
CA ILE A 132 16.94 -4.26 14.24
C ILE A 132 17.18 -5.12 15.47
N ASP A 133 16.15 -5.31 16.32
CA ASP A 133 16.26 -6.18 17.49
C ASP A 133 16.51 -7.63 17.07
N SER A 134 15.94 -8.08 15.95
CA SER A 134 16.23 -9.40 15.34
C SER A 134 17.68 -9.52 14.86
N ILE A 135 18.30 -8.45 14.35
CA ILE A 135 19.72 -8.44 13.96
C ILE A 135 20.63 -8.63 15.20
N ILE A 136 20.26 -8.02 16.32
CA ILE A 136 21.06 -8.02 17.55
C ILE A 136 20.93 -9.34 18.31
N ASP A 137 19.70 -9.74 18.67
CA ASP A 137 19.44 -10.73 19.73
C ASP A 137 18.67 -11.98 19.30
N LYS A 138 18.19 -12.10 18.07
CA LYS A 138 17.32 -13.21 17.59
C LYS A 138 16.04 -13.42 18.42
N LYS A 139 15.62 -12.44 19.25
CA LYS A 139 14.47 -12.59 20.16
C LYS A 139 13.13 -12.32 19.51
N GLU A 140 13.11 -11.53 18.43
CA GLU A 140 11.85 -11.20 17.75
C GLU A 140 11.38 -12.37 16.91
N ASP A 141 10.13 -12.74 17.10
CA ASP A 141 9.46 -13.76 16.30
C ASP A 141 9.14 -13.18 14.92
N TYR A 142 9.71 -13.77 13.88
CA TYR A 142 9.39 -13.47 12.48
C TYR A 142 7.87 -13.42 12.23
N ASN A 143 7.08 -14.26 12.93
CA ASN A 143 5.62 -14.27 12.79
C ASN A 143 4.97 -12.96 13.24
N ASN A 144 5.54 -12.25 14.21
CA ASN A 144 5.02 -10.94 14.63
C ASN A 144 5.23 -9.88 13.56
N ILE A 145 6.40 -9.87 12.92
CA ILE A 145 6.70 -8.96 11.80
C ILE A 145 5.81 -9.29 10.61
N TYR A 146 5.59 -10.58 10.32
CA TYR A 146 4.71 -11.03 9.25
C TYR A 146 3.26 -10.56 9.44
N LYS A 147 2.70 -10.73 10.64
CA LYS A 147 1.33 -10.26 10.95
C LYS A 147 1.18 -8.74 10.82
N ARG A 148 2.20 -7.98 11.24
CA ARG A 148 2.17 -6.52 11.07
C ARG A 148 2.27 -6.10 9.61
N ASP A 149 2.97 -6.85 8.78
CA ASP A 149 2.99 -6.65 7.33
C ASP A 149 1.58 -6.83 6.73
N ASP A 150 0.83 -7.85 7.17
CA ASP A 150 -0.55 -8.04 6.75
C ASP A 150 -1.46 -6.87 7.18
N ASP A 151 -1.31 -6.37 8.41
CA ASP A 151 -2.05 -5.19 8.90
C ASP A 151 -1.70 -3.93 8.11
N LEU A 152 -0.42 -3.74 7.78
CA LEU A 152 0.03 -2.62 6.96
C LEU A 152 -0.53 -2.71 5.54
N ASN A 153 -0.48 -3.88 4.92
CA ASN A 153 -1.01 -4.13 3.58
C ASN A 153 -2.52 -3.83 3.51
N ARG A 154 -3.30 -4.21 4.53
CA ARG A 154 -4.72 -3.87 4.62
C ARG A 154 -4.96 -2.36 4.56
N LEU A 155 -4.17 -1.57 5.28
CA LEU A 155 -4.28 -0.10 5.27
C LEU A 155 -3.85 0.49 3.93
N VAL A 156 -2.78 -0.01 3.33
CA VAL A 156 -2.31 0.43 2.01
C VAL A 156 -3.35 0.12 0.93
N TYR A 157 -3.93 -1.06 0.92
CA TYR A 157 -4.98 -1.44 -0.04
C TYR A 157 -6.23 -0.57 0.12
N LEU A 158 -6.60 -0.28 1.37
CA LEU A 158 -7.69 0.65 1.65
C LEU A 158 -7.35 2.07 1.16
N SER A 159 -6.11 2.53 1.34
CA SER A 159 -5.68 3.84 0.82
C SER A 159 -5.81 3.91 -0.70
N TYR A 160 -5.45 2.86 -1.44
CA TYR A 160 -5.62 2.80 -2.89
C TYR A 160 -7.08 2.87 -3.31
N LYS A 161 -7.98 2.19 -2.57
CA LYS A 161 -9.42 2.26 -2.79
C LYS A 161 -9.96 3.68 -2.61
N LEU A 162 -9.57 4.37 -1.52
CA LEU A 162 -9.97 5.76 -1.25
C LEU A 162 -9.45 6.72 -2.31
N ILE A 163 -8.17 6.62 -2.66
CA ILE A 163 -7.52 7.42 -3.69
C ILE A 163 -8.24 7.24 -5.03
N LYS A 164 -8.53 6.00 -5.42
CA LYS A 164 -9.25 5.70 -6.66
C LYS A 164 -10.66 6.28 -6.65
N ASN A 165 -11.37 6.19 -5.51
CA ASN A 165 -12.70 6.77 -5.37
C ASN A 165 -12.64 8.31 -5.49
N ALA A 166 -11.67 8.96 -4.85
CA ALA A 166 -11.51 10.41 -4.90
C ALA A 166 -11.17 10.92 -6.32
N PHE A 167 -10.33 10.19 -7.08
CA PHE A 167 -10.08 10.52 -8.49
C PHE A 167 -11.33 10.43 -9.36
N ASN A 168 -12.23 9.49 -9.09
CA ASN A 168 -13.44 9.27 -9.89
C ASN A 168 -14.64 10.07 -9.38
N ASN A 169 -14.57 10.69 -8.21
CA ASN A 169 -15.68 11.39 -7.56
C ASN A 169 -15.19 12.71 -6.95
N PRO A 170 -15.28 13.81 -7.68
CA PRO A 170 -14.84 15.12 -7.21
C PRO A 170 -15.51 15.58 -5.89
N SER A 171 -16.81 15.27 -5.70
CA SER A 171 -17.52 15.60 -4.46
C SER A 171 -16.93 14.84 -3.26
N PHE A 172 -16.48 13.60 -3.46
CA PHE A 172 -15.79 12.83 -2.43
C PHE A 172 -14.40 13.42 -2.14
N ALA A 173 -13.62 13.78 -3.17
CA ALA A 173 -12.33 14.44 -3.01
C ALA A 173 -12.45 15.76 -2.24
N LYS A 174 -13.47 16.58 -2.55
CA LYS A 174 -13.77 17.82 -1.83
C LYS A 174 -14.12 17.56 -0.35
N LYS A 175 -14.94 16.53 -0.05
CA LYS A 175 -15.26 16.12 1.33
C LYS A 175 -14.00 15.71 2.11
N MET A 176 -13.04 15.08 1.44
CA MET A 176 -11.78 14.66 2.04
C MET A 176 -10.74 15.80 2.14
N ASP A 177 -11.03 16.96 1.59
CA ASP A 177 -10.13 18.12 1.49
C ASP A 177 -8.79 17.75 0.83
N VAL A 178 -8.86 17.08 -0.33
CA VAL A 178 -7.68 16.64 -1.09
C VAL A 178 -7.76 17.08 -2.55
N THR A 179 -6.61 17.50 -3.08
CA THR A 179 -6.41 17.79 -4.50
C THR A 179 -5.97 16.54 -5.27
N PRO A 180 -6.06 16.50 -6.62
CA PRO A 180 -5.48 15.43 -7.43
C PRO A 180 -3.98 15.24 -7.18
N THR A 181 -3.23 16.31 -6.93
CA THR A 181 -1.82 16.24 -6.57
C THR A 181 -1.61 15.52 -5.24
N ASP A 182 -2.38 15.89 -4.19
CA ASP A 182 -2.32 15.22 -2.89
C ASP A 182 -2.61 13.72 -3.02
N LEU A 183 -3.59 13.33 -3.84
CA LEU A 183 -3.92 11.91 -4.07
C LEU A 183 -2.75 11.14 -4.69
N THR A 184 -2.03 11.77 -5.63
CA THR A 184 -0.83 11.20 -6.24
C THR A 184 0.28 11.04 -5.20
N ASP A 185 0.49 12.04 -4.37
CA ASP A 185 1.51 12.06 -3.34
C ASP A 185 1.21 11.00 -2.26
N TYR A 186 -0.02 10.92 -1.77
CA TYR A 186 -0.46 9.86 -0.86
C TYR A 186 -0.19 8.45 -1.43
N LYS A 187 -0.49 8.25 -2.72
CA LYS A 187 -0.24 6.96 -3.38
C LYS A 187 1.24 6.60 -3.38
N VAL A 188 2.11 7.54 -3.76
CA VAL A 188 3.56 7.31 -3.80
C VAL A 188 4.12 7.03 -2.42
N VAL A 189 3.71 7.80 -1.41
CA VAL A 189 4.18 7.61 -0.02
C VAL A 189 3.70 6.28 0.54
N ALA A 190 2.41 5.93 0.40
CA ALA A 190 1.86 4.64 0.85
C ALA A 190 2.60 3.45 0.22
N GLN A 191 2.87 3.51 -1.09
CA GLN A 191 3.59 2.47 -1.81
C GLN A 191 5.03 2.29 -1.33
N ASN A 192 5.72 3.39 -0.98
CA ASN A 192 7.09 3.30 -0.49
C ASN A 192 7.15 2.83 0.97
N LEU A 193 6.15 3.17 1.80
CA LEU A 193 6.03 2.62 3.16
C LEU A 193 5.76 1.11 3.15
N GLU A 194 4.90 0.63 2.25
CA GLU A 194 4.65 -0.81 2.07
C GLU A 194 5.93 -1.53 1.63
N ARG A 195 6.66 -1.00 0.65
CA ARG A 195 7.93 -1.58 0.22
C ARG A 195 8.98 -1.62 1.33
N LEU A 196 9.05 -0.60 2.18
CA LEU A 196 9.93 -0.59 3.35
C LEU A 196 9.56 -1.69 4.34
N ALA A 197 8.27 -1.83 4.66
CA ALA A 197 7.76 -2.89 5.53
C ALA A 197 8.05 -4.29 4.96
N ASP A 198 7.87 -4.49 3.65
CA ASP A 198 8.22 -5.74 2.96
C ASP A 198 9.72 -6.06 3.06
N GLN A 199 10.62 -5.03 3.02
CA GLN A 199 12.05 -5.28 3.28
C GLN A 199 12.29 -5.71 4.74
N CYS A 200 11.62 -5.12 5.72
CA CYS A 200 11.70 -5.54 7.13
C CYS A 200 11.32 -7.02 7.29
N LYS A 201 10.20 -7.42 6.70
CA LYS A 201 9.73 -8.82 6.67
C LYS A 201 10.76 -9.75 6.03
N ARG A 202 11.31 -9.37 4.88
CA ARG A 202 12.31 -10.17 4.14
C ARG A 202 13.63 -10.30 4.93
N ILE A 203 14.11 -9.23 5.55
CA ILE A 203 15.30 -9.25 6.40
C ILE A 203 15.08 -10.21 7.58
N SER A 204 13.96 -10.08 8.29
CA SER A 204 13.63 -10.93 9.44
C SER A 204 13.52 -12.41 9.04
N ARG A 205 12.94 -12.70 7.88
CA ARG A 205 12.90 -14.06 7.33
C ARG A 205 14.31 -14.61 7.06
N ASP A 206 15.19 -13.81 6.48
CA ASP A 206 16.54 -14.28 6.17
C ASP A 206 17.37 -14.49 7.46
N LEU A 207 17.16 -13.63 8.47
CA LEU A 207 17.75 -13.79 9.80
C LEU A 207 17.25 -15.03 10.53
N SER A 208 15.99 -15.43 10.35
CA SER A 208 15.46 -16.66 10.95
C SER A 208 16.09 -17.94 10.38
N ARG A 209 16.59 -17.89 9.14
CA ARG A 209 17.15 -19.02 8.40
C ARG A 209 18.65 -19.19 8.53
N ALA A 210 19.35 -18.17 9.01
CA ALA A 210 20.81 -18.18 9.06
C ALA A 210 21.37 -17.50 10.31
N GLU A 211 22.50 -18.03 10.78
CA GLU A 211 23.27 -17.39 11.84
C GLU A 211 24.28 -16.42 11.27
N LEU A 212 24.22 -15.18 11.73
CA LEU A 212 25.25 -14.18 11.45
C LEU A 212 26.33 -14.23 12.53
N ASN A 213 27.58 -14.10 12.13
CA ASN A 213 28.67 -13.92 13.09
C ASN A 213 28.61 -12.53 13.76
N LYS A 214 29.34 -12.37 14.87
CA LYS A 214 29.34 -11.11 15.66
C LYS A 214 29.80 -9.89 14.85
N LYS A 215 30.75 -10.07 13.91
CA LYS A 215 31.27 -8.99 13.07
C LYS A 215 30.19 -8.49 12.11
N ASP A 216 29.54 -9.41 11.38
CA ASP A 216 28.50 -9.08 10.41
C ASP A 216 27.30 -8.44 11.11
N LYS A 217 26.86 -8.96 12.27
CA LYS A 217 25.79 -8.36 13.07
C LYS A 217 26.08 -6.89 13.42
N ARG A 218 27.31 -6.58 13.86
CA ARG A 218 27.69 -5.21 14.19
C ARG A 218 27.64 -4.29 12.97
N LEU A 219 28.20 -4.72 11.84
CA LEU A 219 28.21 -3.94 10.60
C LEU A 219 26.79 -3.67 10.07
N LEU A 220 25.95 -4.71 10.07
CA LEU A 220 24.57 -4.60 9.63
C LEU A 220 23.74 -3.71 10.56
N LYS A 221 23.95 -3.81 11.89
CA LYS A 221 23.30 -2.94 12.86
C LYS A 221 23.62 -1.46 12.61
N GLU A 222 24.90 -1.12 12.44
CA GLU A 222 25.35 0.24 12.19
C GLU A 222 24.74 0.81 10.89
N LEU A 223 24.68 -0.01 9.83
CA LEU A 223 24.07 0.37 8.58
C LEU A 223 22.55 0.57 8.74
N TYR A 224 21.87 -0.37 9.39
CA TYR A 224 20.43 -0.32 9.62
C TYR A 224 20.02 0.94 10.40
N LEU A 225 20.74 1.28 11.47
CA LEU A 225 20.49 2.49 12.27
C LEU A 225 20.60 3.77 11.44
N THR A 226 21.52 3.81 10.47
CA THR A 226 21.62 4.95 9.54
C THR A 226 20.35 5.08 8.70
N ILE A 227 19.88 3.96 8.13
CA ILE A 227 18.65 3.89 7.31
C ILE A 227 17.41 4.27 8.15
N GLU A 228 17.32 3.77 9.39
CA GLU A 228 16.22 4.15 10.30
C GLU A 228 16.22 5.65 10.59
N GLN A 229 17.38 6.25 10.81
CA GLN A 229 17.47 7.70 11.02
C GLN A 229 17.03 8.51 9.81
N ASP A 230 17.41 8.10 8.60
CA ASP A 230 16.98 8.77 7.37
C ASP A 230 15.48 8.59 7.13
N TYR A 231 14.92 7.41 7.46
CA TYR A 231 13.48 7.21 7.48
C TYR A 231 12.77 8.18 8.44
N LEU A 232 13.22 8.28 9.68
CA LEU A 232 12.63 9.19 10.67
C LEU A 232 12.68 10.66 10.23
N ARG A 233 13.80 11.06 9.60
CA ARG A 233 13.97 12.41 9.06
C ARG A 233 13.00 12.68 7.90
N VAL A 234 12.91 11.78 6.94
CA VAL A 234 12.05 11.96 5.76
C VAL A 234 10.56 11.97 6.14
N ILE A 235 10.13 11.12 7.07
CA ILE A 235 8.75 11.11 7.54
C ILE A 235 8.41 12.37 8.35
N LYS A 236 9.34 12.85 9.18
CA LYS A 236 9.18 14.17 9.85
C LYS A 236 9.06 15.29 8.82
N ALA A 237 9.91 15.30 7.80
CA ALA A 237 9.86 16.26 6.70
C ALA A 237 8.51 16.17 5.94
N TYR A 238 8.00 14.97 5.69
CA TYR A 238 6.72 14.76 5.02
C TYR A 238 5.54 15.39 5.78
N TYR A 239 5.43 15.12 7.09
CA TYR A 239 4.33 15.68 7.88
C TYR A 239 4.44 17.19 8.10
N ASN A 240 5.65 17.73 8.14
CA ASN A 240 5.91 19.16 8.35
C ASN A 240 6.04 19.94 7.02
N LYS A 241 5.98 19.27 5.87
CA LYS A 241 6.26 19.85 4.54
C LYS A 241 7.64 20.53 4.48
N ASP A 242 8.63 19.97 5.21
CA ASP A 242 9.98 20.55 5.37
C ASP A 242 10.86 20.15 4.19
N ARG A 243 10.92 21.04 3.18
CA ARG A 243 11.73 20.84 1.95
C ARG A 243 13.22 20.79 2.23
N GLU A 244 13.70 21.60 3.17
CA GLU A 244 15.13 21.66 3.52
C GLU A 244 15.61 20.33 4.13
N MET A 245 14.83 19.74 5.03
CA MET A 245 15.11 18.42 5.57
C MET A 245 15.02 17.33 4.50
N ALA A 246 14.07 17.45 3.56
CA ALA A 246 13.95 16.52 2.45
C ALA A 246 15.18 16.55 1.53
N HIS A 247 15.70 17.73 1.20
CA HIS A 247 16.95 17.88 0.46
C HIS A 247 18.10 17.17 1.17
N LYS A 248 18.30 17.41 2.48
CA LYS A 248 19.37 16.76 3.26
C LYS A 248 19.30 15.23 3.21
N VAL A 249 18.09 14.65 3.28
CA VAL A 249 17.91 13.20 3.15
C VAL A 249 18.21 12.70 1.75
N ILE A 250 17.83 13.45 0.72
CA ILE A 250 18.11 13.06 -0.67
C ILE A 250 19.62 13.15 -0.97
N ASP A 251 20.29 14.18 -0.48
CA ASP A 251 21.71 14.43 -0.73
C ASP A 251 22.63 13.48 0.04
N SER A 252 22.17 12.89 1.17
CA SER A 252 22.93 11.88 1.93
C SER A 252 23.20 10.59 1.14
N VAL A 253 22.53 10.41 0.01
CA VAL A 253 22.61 9.26 -0.90
C VAL A 253 24.02 8.86 -1.30
N TYR A 254 24.83 9.82 -1.68
CA TYR A 254 26.17 9.49 -2.20
C TYR A 254 27.02 8.82 -1.10
N SER A 255 26.97 9.34 0.11
CA SER A 255 27.68 8.76 1.25
C SER A 255 27.14 7.38 1.66
N ILE A 256 25.84 7.14 1.50
CA ILE A 256 25.21 5.84 1.79
C ILE A 256 25.56 4.80 0.72
N VAL A 257 25.56 5.15 -0.56
CA VAL A 257 25.95 4.24 -1.65
C VAL A 257 27.39 3.77 -1.46
N ASP A 258 28.33 4.70 -1.21
CA ASP A 258 29.72 4.37 -0.92
C ASP A 258 29.84 3.44 0.32
N ARG A 259 29.00 3.66 1.32
CA ARG A 259 28.96 2.82 2.51
C ARG A 259 28.48 1.40 2.21
N PHE A 260 27.43 1.22 1.40
CA PHE A 260 26.99 -0.11 0.94
C PHE A 260 28.13 -0.86 0.23
N ASP A 261 28.77 -0.20 -0.74
CA ASP A 261 29.83 -0.81 -1.56
C ASP A 261 31.07 -1.14 -0.73
N SER A 262 31.40 -0.30 0.27
CA SER A 262 32.49 -0.55 1.20
C SER A 262 32.23 -1.69 2.20
N LEU A 263 30.95 -2.03 2.45
CA LEU A 263 30.59 -3.08 3.43
C LEU A 263 30.55 -4.47 2.80
N ILE A 264 30.14 -4.60 1.53
CA ILE A 264 30.04 -5.90 0.84
C ILE A 264 31.33 -6.74 0.99
N PRO A 265 32.55 -6.23 0.73
CA PRO A 265 33.77 -7.02 0.88
C PRO A 265 34.16 -7.32 2.33
N LYS A 266 33.53 -6.64 3.32
CA LYS A 266 33.84 -6.80 4.74
C LYS A 266 33.00 -7.85 5.46
N VAL A 267 31.83 -8.20 4.89
CA VAL A 267 30.95 -9.23 5.43
C VAL A 267 31.37 -10.60 4.96
N SER A 268 31.14 -11.62 5.81
CA SER A 268 31.62 -12.98 5.58
C SER A 268 30.52 -13.92 5.07
N SER A 269 29.25 -13.54 5.26
CA SER A 269 28.10 -14.39 4.97
C SER A 269 27.35 -13.92 3.73
N HIS A 270 26.95 -14.84 2.86
CA HIS A 270 26.06 -14.55 1.75
C HIS A 270 24.73 -13.91 2.24
N ASN A 271 24.21 -14.35 3.39
CA ASN A 271 22.99 -13.75 3.96
C ASN A 271 23.19 -12.29 4.37
N SER A 272 24.40 -11.93 4.83
CA SER A 272 24.73 -10.52 5.11
C SER A 272 24.66 -9.66 3.85
N ILE A 273 25.12 -10.17 2.71
CA ILE A 273 25.02 -9.48 1.42
C ILE A 273 23.54 -9.32 1.03
N LEU A 274 22.72 -10.36 1.16
CA LEU A 274 21.29 -10.28 0.87
C LEU A 274 20.56 -9.25 1.74
N ILE A 275 20.96 -9.10 3.00
CA ILE A 275 20.42 -8.08 3.91
C ILE A 275 20.86 -6.67 3.46
N ILE A 276 22.13 -6.49 3.09
CA ILE A 276 22.64 -5.21 2.56
C ILE A 276 21.84 -4.77 1.33
N GLU A 277 21.54 -5.69 0.41
CA GLU A 277 20.73 -5.36 -0.78
C GLU A 277 19.31 -4.93 -0.43
N LYS A 278 18.68 -5.56 0.60
CA LYS A 278 17.36 -5.13 1.09
C LYS A 278 17.40 -3.75 1.74
N LEU A 279 18.46 -3.44 2.47
CA LEU A 279 18.68 -2.11 3.03
C LEU A 279 18.91 -1.05 1.93
N ARG A 280 19.58 -1.42 0.84
CA ARG A 280 19.72 -0.55 -0.36
C ARG A 280 18.36 -0.22 -0.98
N ILE A 281 17.46 -1.21 -1.07
CA ILE A 281 16.07 -0.99 -1.54
C ILE A 281 15.32 -0.07 -0.58
N SER A 282 15.48 -0.26 0.74
CA SER A 282 14.87 0.60 1.76
C SER A 282 15.27 2.06 1.60
N GLU A 283 16.55 2.32 1.34
CA GLU A 283 17.06 3.66 1.09
C GLU A 283 16.47 4.31 -0.17
N VAL A 284 16.28 3.52 -1.23
CA VAL A 284 15.59 4.01 -2.43
C VAL A 284 14.16 4.45 -2.12
N CYS A 285 13.42 3.69 -1.29
CA CYS A 285 12.07 4.04 -0.87
C CYS A 285 12.03 5.34 -0.05
N ILE A 286 12.96 5.50 0.89
CA ILE A 286 13.10 6.73 1.71
C ILE A 286 13.28 7.96 0.83
N ARG A 287 14.18 7.87 -0.16
CA ARG A 287 14.41 8.96 -1.11
C ARG A 287 13.22 9.28 -1.98
N GLN A 288 12.44 8.27 -2.39
CA GLN A 288 11.22 8.52 -3.16
C GLN A 288 10.20 9.32 -2.33
N ILE A 289 10.08 9.05 -1.03
CA ILE A 289 9.27 9.85 -0.12
C ILE A 289 9.81 11.29 -0.05
N GLY A 290 11.12 11.47 0.07
CA GLY A 290 11.76 12.79 0.06
C GLY A 290 11.46 13.59 -1.22
N ARG A 291 11.49 12.93 -2.38
CA ARG A 291 11.16 13.58 -3.67
C ARG A 291 9.71 14.03 -3.77
N VAL A 292 8.77 13.34 -3.09
CA VAL A 292 7.37 13.79 -3.02
C VAL A 292 7.31 15.16 -2.32
N ILE A 293 8.01 15.31 -1.20
CA ILE A 293 8.01 16.56 -0.40
C ILE A 293 8.50 17.75 -1.23
N LEU A 294 9.47 17.54 -2.10
CA LEU A 294 10.01 18.60 -2.95
C LEU A 294 9.04 19.08 -4.03
N LYS A 295 7.99 18.30 -4.33
CA LYS A 295 6.93 18.65 -5.29
C LYS A 295 5.72 19.31 -4.63
N ILE A 296 5.60 19.21 -3.31
CA ILE A 296 4.53 19.88 -2.56
C ILE A 296 4.79 21.39 -2.61
N ALA A 297 3.84 22.15 -3.17
CA ALA A 297 3.90 23.60 -3.30
C ALA A 297 3.71 24.31 -1.97
#